data_c6b7657866bac40f95c61b672ade496f
#
_entry.id   c6b7657866bac40f95c61b672ade496f
#
_cell.length_a   1.000
_cell.length_b   1.000
_cell.length_c   1.000
_cell.angle_alpha   90.00
_cell.angle_beta   90.00
_cell.angle_gamma   90.00
#
_symmetry.space_group_name_H-M   'P 1'
#
loop_
_entity.id
_entity.type
_entity.pdbx_description
1 polymer ?
#
loop_
_entity_poly.entity_id
_entity_poly.type
_entity_poly.pdbx_seq_one_letter_code
_entity_poly.pdbx_strand_id
1 'polypeptide(L)'
;RPLLTSSGDVQAGKWDISMNSWLWGFDITQETRTYWNSFYAHMDNSMPDSYAGGGAFKLIYSNLYAKIGNQDVRKKLYINETLFPDIAAKYRAMNPHLPEYANVKYVTNSDFTSDYCCLRREDPYLLYIEALVENNLLDEAKAALEYLVKDNRDDAAYDLSALTTQEQLRQEVRLQRRIELWGEGTSFFDWKRWKTGINRYEVGSNHLLKVEVPAESEKWIYQIPKAEMESNPNMIQNE
;
A
#
# COMPACT_ATOMS: atom_id res chain seq x y z
N ARG A 1 -19.68 -10.92 8.02
CA ARG A 1 -18.37 -10.29 7.84
C ARG A 1 -17.64 -10.93 6.67
N PRO A 2 -16.94 -10.16 5.81
CA PRO A 2 -16.21 -10.74 4.68
C PRO A 2 -15.00 -11.55 5.15
N LEU A 3 -14.56 -12.50 4.33
CA LEU A 3 -13.29 -13.19 4.53
C LEU A 3 -12.16 -12.26 4.05
N LEU A 4 -11.44 -11.67 4.98
CA LEU A 4 -10.24 -10.86 4.71
C LEU A 4 -8.99 -11.75 4.70
N THR A 5 -7.90 -11.26 4.17
CA THR A 5 -6.59 -11.92 4.28
C THR A 5 -6.26 -12.13 5.76
N SER A 6 -5.93 -13.34 6.14
CA SER A 6 -5.55 -13.63 7.53
C SER A 6 -4.24 -12.93 7.90
N SER A 7 -4.04 -12.63 9.19
CA SER A 7 -2.78 -12.07 9.69
C SER A 7 -1.59 -12.98 9.37
N GLY A 8 -1.78 -14.29 9.40
CA GLY A 8 -0.75 -15.27 8.99
C GLY A 8 -0.36 -15.15 7.52
N ASP A 9 -1.34 -15.03 6.61
CA ASP A 9 -1.07 -14.85 5.18
C ASP A 9 -0.42 -13.48 4.89
N VAL A 10 -0.87 -12.41 5.58
CA VAL A 10 -0.23 -11.08 5.49
C VAL A 10 1.24 -11.19 5.89
N GLN A 11 1.54 -11.83 7.02
CA GLN A 11 2.90 -12.00 7.54
C GLN A 11 3.78 -12.87 6.63
N ALA A 12 3.18 -13.88 5.99
CA ALA A 12 3.86 -14.75 5.03
C ALA A 12 4.10 -14.08 3.67
N GLY A 13 3.53 -12.89 3.43
CA GLY A 13 3.59 -12.22 2.12
C GLY A 13 2.87 -13.00 1.02
N LYS A 14 1.80 -13.69 1.39
CA LYS A 14 1.04 -14.57 0.49
C LYS A 14 0.01 -13.76 -0.29
N TRP A 15 0.41 -13.26 -1.44
CA TRP A 15 -0.41 -12.44 -2.35
C TRP A 15 -0.72 -13.19 -3.65
N ASP A 16 -1.16 -14.44 -3.54
CA ASP A 16 -1.45 -15.34 -4.65
C ASP A 16 -2.94 -15.72 -4.74
N ILE A 17 -3.32 -16.40 -5.81
CA ILE A 17 -4.70 -16.82 -6.11
C ILE A 17 -5.32 -17.70 -5.00
N SER A 18 -4.53 -18.33 -4.13
CA SER A 18 -5.03 -19.11 -3.00
C SER A 18 -5.48 -18.26 -1.81
N MET A 19 -5.25 -16.95 -1.84
CA MET A 19 -5.64 -16.01 -0.80
C MET A 19 -7.17 -15.91 -0.70
N ASN A 20 -7.73 -16.09 0.50
CA ASN A 20 -9.19 -16.06 0.71
C ASN A 20 -9.87 -14.74 0.30
N SER A 21 -9.14 -13.65 0.34
CA SER A 21 -9.64 -12.32 -0.02
C SER A 21 -9.47 -11.98 -1.50
N TRP A 22 -8.85 -12.84 -2.30
CA TRP A 22 -8.65 -12.63 -3.73
C TRP A 22 -9.97 -12.44 -4.47
N LEU A 23 -10.07 -11.39 -5.27
CA LEU A 23 -11.21 -11.11 -6.13
C LEU A 23 -10.83 -11.13 -7.61
N TRP A 24 -9.68 -10.53 -7.94
CA TRP A 24 -9.22 -10.45 -9.31
C TRP A 24 -7.71 -10.19 -9.37
N GLY A 25 -7.08 -10.77 -10.38
CA GLY A 25 -5.65 -10.62 -10.64
C GLY A 25 -5.18 -11.56 -11.73
N PHE A 26 -3.87 -11.72 -11.83
CA PHE A 26 -3.23 -12.56 -12.83
C PHE A 26 -2.51 -13.72 -12.14
N ASP A 27 -2.91 -14.94 -12.49
CA ASP A 27 -2.18 -16.19 -12.19
C ASP A 27 -0.97 -16.26 -13.13
N ILE A 28 0.22 -16.16 -12.57
CA ILE A 28 1.48 -16.11 -13.34
C ILE A 28 2.07 -17.51 -13.40
N THR A 29 2.10 -18.08 -14.60
CA THR A 29 2.63 -19.40 -14.88
C THR A 29 4.05 -19.35 -15.46
N GLN A 30 4.68 -20.51 -15.66
CA GLN A 30 5.99 -20.61 -16.31
C GLN A 30 6.01 -20.01 -17.73
N GLU A 31 4.86 -20.04 -18.44
CA GLU A 31 4.71 -19.50 -19.79
C GLU A 31 4.51 -17.97 -19.81
N THR A 32 3.90 -17.41 -18.75
CA THR A 32 3.52 -15.99 -18.70
C THR A 32 4.45 -15.15 -17.85
N ARG A 33 5.36 -15.77 -17.09
CA ARG A 33 6.30 -15.07 -16.22
C ARG A 33 7.21 -14.12 -17.01
N THR A 34 7.50 -12.98 -16.41
CA THR A 34 8.50 -12.03 -16.89
C THR A 34 9.42 -11.64 -15.74
N TYR A 35 10.67 -11.33 -16.04
CA TYR A 35 11.62 -10.87 -15.02
C TYR A 35 11.59 -9.33 -14.91
N TRP A 36 12.23 -8.64 -15.83
CA TRP A 36 12.40 -7.18 -15.79
C TRP A 36 11.11 -6.39 -15.97
N ASN A 37 10.16 -6.87 -16.76
CA ASN A 37 8.87 -6.22 -17.01
C ASN A 37 7.79 -6.67 -16.01
N SER A 38 8.19 -7.23 -14.87
CA SER A 38 7.26 -7.70 -13.86
C SER A 38 6.95 -6.64 -12.80
N PHE A 39 5.79 -6.76 -12.17
CA PHE A 39 5.46 -5.97 -10.98
C PHE A 39 6.52 -6.15 -9.88
N TYR A 40 6.98 -7.39 -9.66
CA TYR A 40 7.96 -7.69 -8.62
C TYR A 40 9.33 -7.11 -8.92
N ALA A 41 9.78 -7.02 -10.17
CA ALA A 41 11.05 -6.36 -10.49
C ALA A 41 11.07 -4.88 -10.04
N HIS A 42 9.89 -4.25 -9.98
CA HIS A 42 9.73 -2.87 -9.53
C HIS A 42 9.37 -2.72 -8.04
N MET A 43 8.96 -3.79 -7.36
CA MET A 43 8.47 -3.73 -5.97
C MET A 43 9.31 -4.55 -4.99
N ASP A 44 9.92 -5.64 -5.43
CA ASP A 44 10.71 -6.53 -4.56
C ASP A 44 12.08 -5.95 -4.26
N ASN A 45 12.22 -5.41 -3.08
CA ASN A 45 13.50 -4.86 -2.60
C ASN A 45 14.53 -5.95 -2.24
N SER A 46 14.10 -7.19 -2.01
CA SER A 46 14.97 -8.28 -1.58
C SER A 46 15.79 -8.89 -2.72
N MET A 47 15.46 -8.58 -3.97
CA MET A 47 16.15 -9.03 -5.18
C MET A 47 17.22 -8.02 -5.63
N PRO A 48 18.53 -8.24 -5.36
CA PRO A 48 19.59 -7.27 -5.70
C PRO A 48 19.67 -6.90 -7.18
N ASP A 49 19.32 -7.84 -8.06
CA ASP A 49 19.41 -7.67 -9.52
C ASP A 49 18.11 -7.08 -10.13
N SER A 50 17.10 -6.73 -9.32
CA SER A 50 15.87 -6.07 -9.78
C SER A 50 16.02 -4.55 -9.82
N TYR A 51 15.07 -3.84 -10.44
CA TYR A 51 15.03 -2.38 -10.38
C TYR A 51 14.86 -1.86 -8.95
N ALA A 52 13.98 -2.51 -8.17
CA ALA A 52 13.77 -2.13 -6.77
C ALA A 52 15.00 -2.44 -5.92
N GLY A 53 15.45 -3.70 -5.90
CA GLY A 53 16.55 -4.14 -5.04
C GLY A 53 17.92 -3.65 -5.47
N GLY A 54 18.10 -3.30 -6.75
CA GLY A 54 19.32 -2.72 -7.30
C GLY A 54 19.54 -1.23 -6.99
N GLY A 55 18.67 -0.62 -6.17
CA GLY A 55 18.84 0.76 -5.70
C GLY A 55 17.62 1.67 -5.82
N ALA A 56 16.59 1.28 -6.58
CA ALA A 56 15.32 2.03 -6.64
C ALA A 56 14.34 1.57 -5.55
N PHE A 57 14.82 1.42 -4.33
CA PHE A 57 14.06 0.87 -3.20
C PHE A 57 12.70 1.51 -3.01
N LYS A 58 11.70 0.67 -2.76
CA LYS A 58 10.33 1.08 -2.41
C LYS A 58 10.19 1.08 -0.89
N LEU A 59 10.12 2.27 -0.31
CA LEU A 59 10.03 2.48 1.14
C LEU A 59 8.64 2.96 1.52
N ILE A 60 8.14 2.49 2.67
CA ILE A 60 7.00 3.15 3.28
C ILE A 60 7.40 4.54 3.79
N TYR A 61 6.47 5.49 3.70
CA TYR A 61 6.64 6.79 4.31
C TYR A 61 6.77 6.66 5.84
N SER A 62 7.86 7.17 6.41
CA SER A 62 8.20 7.00 7.84
C SER A 62 7.09 7.45 8.78
N ASN A 63 6.42 8.58 8.50
CA ASN A 63 5.32 9.06 9.32
C ASN A 63 4.04 8.19 9.18
N LEU A 64 3.85 7.53 8.04
CA LEU A 64 2.79 6.53 7.88
C LEU A 64 3.12 5.27 8.68
N TYR A 65 4.36 4.79 8.58
CA TYR A 65 4.84 3.65 9.35
C TYR A 65 4.68 3.84 10.86
N ALA A 66 4.98 5.04 11.37
CA ALA A 66 4.84 5.36 12.78
C ALA A 66 3.40 5.26 13.29
N LYS A 67 2.40 5.38 12.40
CA LYS A 67 0.98 5.28 12.74
C LYS A 67 0.45 3.84 12.75
N ILE A 68 1.23 2.86 12.29
CA ILE A 68 0.87 1.44 12.40
C ILE A 68 1.12 0.99 13.84
N GLY A 69 0.15 0.34 14.47
CA GLY A 69 0.29 -0.20 15.82
C GLY A 69 1.48 -1.17 15.95
N ASN A 70 2.08 -1.25 17.13
CA ASN A 70 3.25 -2.11 17.31
C ASN A 70 2.92 -3.62 17.28
N GLN A 71 1.68 -3.99 17.54
CA GLN A 71 1.19 -5.37 17.44
C GLN A 71 0.68 -5.72 16.05
N ASP A 72 0.33 -4.71 15.26
CA ASP A 72 -0.21 -4.86 13.90
C ASP A 72 0.78 -5.59 12.98
N VAL A 73 0.34 -6.70 12.40
CA VAL A 73 1.20 -7.53 11.54
C VAL A 73 1.71 -6.77 10.32
N ARG A 74 0.98 -5.75 9.85
CA ARG A 74 1.37 -4.92 8.70
C ARG A 74 2.66 -4.14 8.96
N LYS A 75 2.99 -3.87 10.23
CA LYS A 75 4.24 -3.21 10.61
C LYS A 75 5.45 -4.06 10.26
N LYS A 76 5.31 -5.39 10.28
CA LYS A 76 6.35 -6.37 9.93
C LYS A 76 6.60 -6.49 8.42
N LEU A 77 5.77 -5.85 7.58
CA LEU A 77 5.95 -5.80 6.14
C LEU A 77 7.03 -4.79 5.68
N TYR A 78 7.72 -4.18 6.63
CA TYR A 78 8.75 -3.18 6.36
C TYR A 78 9.94 -3.41 7.26
N ILE A 79 11.15 -3.18 6.74
CA ILE A 79 12.38 -3.31 7.51
C ILE A 79 12.37 -2.30 8.65
N ASN A 80 12.52 -2.80 9.87
CA ASN A 80 12.80 -2.04 11.07
C ASN A 80 13.66 -2.92 11.98
N GLU A 81 14.96 -2.69 11.97
CA GLU A 81 15.91 -3.51 12.70
C GLU A 81 15.73 -3.41 14.21
N THR A 82 15.31 -2.24 14.71
CA THR A 82 15.10 -2.04 16.15
C THR A 82 13.89 -2.82 16.68
N LEU A 83 12.78 -2.85 15.91
CA LEU A 83 11.56 -3.51 16.35
C LEU A 83 11.50 -4.98 15.95
N PHE A 84 12.06 -5.33 14.78
CA PHE A 84 11.98 -6.66 14.19
C PHE A 84 13.34 -7.11 13.64
N PRO A 85 14.36 -7.32 14.50
CA PRO A 85 15.73 -7.66 14.07
C PRO A 85 15.79 -8.93 13.23
N ASP A 86 14.99 -9.95 13.55
CA ASP A 86 14.97 -11.21 12.81
C ASP A 86 14.46 -11.04 11.37
N ILE A 87 13.46 -10.18 11.18
CA ILE A 87 12.93 -9.84 9.85
C ILE A 87 13.98 -9.08 9.06
N ALA A 88 14.61 -8.08 9.68
CA ALA A 88 15.66 -7.31 9.05
C ALA A 88 16.83 -8.22 8.64
N ALA A 89 17.28 -9.10 9.54
CA ALA A 89 18.35 -10.05 9.26
C ALA A 89 18.01 -11.02 8.12
N LYS A 90 16.77 -11.58 8.11
CA LYS A 90 16.29 -12.48 7.06
C LYS A 90 16.41 -11.84 5.67
N TYR A 91 15.87 -10.63 5.51
CA TYR A 91 15.83 -9.99 4.19
C TYR A 91 17.15 -9.32 3.80
N ARG A 92 17.95 -8.85 4.78
CA ARG A 92 19.32 -8.37 4.49
C ARG A 92 20.29 -9.50 4.14
N ALA A 93 20.01 -10.74 4.52
CA ALA A 93 20.74 -11.89 3.99
C ALA A 93 20.50 -12.10 2.48
N MET A 94 19.34 -11.67 1.95
CA MET A 94 19.01 -11.70 0.52
C MET A 94 19.57 -10.46 -0.21
N ASN A 95 19.42 -9.28 0.40
CA ASN A 95 19.96 -8.03 -0.11
C ASN A 95 20.55 -7.18 1.02
N PRO A 96 21.90 -7.18 1.19
CA PRO A 96 22.57 -6.46 2.28
C PRO A 96 22.36 -4.92 2.27
N HIS A 97 21.93 -4.37 1.16
CA HIS A 97 21.73 -2.93 0.97
C HIS A 97 20.34 -2.42 1.38
N LEU A 98 19.47 -3.30 1.91
CA LEU A 98 18.11 -2.92 2.32
C LEU A 98 18.14 -1.84 3.41
N PRO A 99 17.59 -0.65 3.13
CA PRO A 99 17.49 0.41 4.11
C PRO A 99 16.31 0.20 5.07
N GLU A 100 16.28 0.96 6.16
CA GLU A 100 15.09 1.06 7.02
C GLU A 100 13.87 1.49 6.21
N TYR A 101 12.70 1.00 6.61
CA TYR A 101 11.41 1.22 5.94
C TYR A 101 11.27 0.56 4.56
N ALA A 102 12.25 -0.20 4.09
CA ALA A 102 12.12 -0.95 2.84
C ALA A 102 10.98 -1.96 2.95
N ASN A 103 10.10 -2.01 1.94
CA ASN A 103 9.01 -2.98 1.94
C ASN A 103 9.56 -4.40 1.72
N VAL A 104 8.97 -5.33 2.44
CA VAL A 104 9.08 -6.78 2.28
C VAL A 104 7.69 -7.42 2.15
N LYS A 105 6.69 -6.59 1.82
CA LYS A 105 5.33 -7.01 1.50
C LYS A 105 5.33 -7.82 0.20
N TYR A 106 6.08 -7.36 -0.78
CA TYR A 106 6.15 -7.96 -2.11
C TYR A 106 7.51 -8.61 -2.31
N VAL A 107 7.54 -9.92 -2.14
CA VAL A 107 8.72 -10.76 -2.35
C VAL A 107 8.36 -11.82 -3.37
N THR A 108 9.10 -11.89 -4.48
CA THR A 108 8.85 -12.88 -5.52
C THR A 108 9.35 -14.26 -5.10
N ASN A 109 8.74 -15.30 -5.65
CA ASN A 109 9.27 -16.65 -5.55
C ASN A 109 10.50 -16.81 -6.47
N SER A 110 11.26 -17.88 -6.27
CA SER A 110 12.54 -18.10 -6.95
C SER A 110 12.42 -18.34 -8.47
N ASP A 111 11.24 -18.67 -8.97
CA ASP A 111 10.99 -18.96 -10.38
C ASP A 111 10.19 -17.87 -11.12
N PHE A 112 9.91 -16.75 -10.42
CA PHE A 112 9.20 -15.56 -10.95
C PHE A 112 7.76 -15.81 -11.37
N THR A 113 7.10 -16.80 -10.76
CA THR A 113 5.69 -17.11 -10.97
C THR A 113 4.78 -16.53 -9.86
N SER A 114 5.21 -15.49 -9.18
CA SER A 114 4.37 -14.81 -8.18
C SER A 114 3.23 -14.06 -8.85
N ASP A 115 2.01 -14.32 -8.38
CA ASP A 115 0.78 -13.76 -8.95
C ASP A 115 0.65 -12.25 -8.73
N TYR A 116 -0.11 -11.59 -9.59
CA TYR A 116 -0.42 -10.18 -9.46
C TYR A 116 -1.84 -9.99 -8.95
N CYS A 117 -2.00 -9.79 -7.64
CA CYS A 117 -3.27 -9.44 -7.03
C CYS A 117 -3.61 -7.97 -7.36
N CYS A 118 -4.59 -7.77 -8.23
CA CYS A 118 -5.05 -6.43 -8.62
C CYS A 118 -6.22 -5.94 -7.77
N LEU A 119 -7.03 -6.86 -7.24
CA LEU A 119 -8.17 -6.53 -6.39
C LEU A 119 -8.38 -7.64 -5.36
N ARG A 120 -8.48 -7.26 -4.10
CA ARG A 120 -8.81 -8.11 -2.96
C ARG A 120 -9.89 -7.47 -2.08
N ARG A 121 -10.55 -8.26 -1.25
CA ARG A 121 -11.74 -7.84 -0.48
C ARG A 121 -11.51 -6.68 0.46
N GLU A 122 -10.29 -6.43 0.89
CA GLU A 122 -9.94 -5.30 1.75
C GLU A 122 -10.21 -3.95 1.08
N ASP A 123 -10.02 -3.84 -0.23
CA ASP A 123 -10.30 -2.59 -0.95
C ASP A 123 -11.81 -2.23 -0.91
N PRO A 124 -12.75 -3.03 -1.43
CA PRO A 124 -14.17 -2.73 -1.29
C PRO A 124 -14.66 -2.72 0.17
N TYR A 125 -14.01 -3.47 1.08
CA TYR A 125 -14.37 -3.43 2.49
C TYR A 125 -14.05 -2.07 3.13
N LEU A 126 -12.90 -1.50 2.83
CA LEU A 126 -12.53 -0.16 3.29
C LEU A 126 -13.41 0.93 2.66
N LEU A 127 -13.83 0.76 1.40
CA LEU A 127 -14.82 1.64 0.78
C LEU A 127 -16.19 1.53 1.45
N TYR A 128 -16.60 0.33 1.84
CA TYR A 128 -17.83 0.13 2.64
C TYR A 128 -17.74 0.86 3.99
N ILE A 129 -16.61 0.76 4.70
CA ILE A 129 -16.41 1.48 5.97
C ILE A 129 -16.47 3.00 5.75
N GLU A 130 -15.84 3.49 4.69
CA GLU A 130 -15.91 4.91 4.33
C GLU A 130 -17.36 5.32 4.07
N ALA A 131 -18.14 4.52 3.36
CA ALA A 131 -19.56 4.78 3.13
C ALA A 131 -20.39 4.81 4.43
N LEU A 132 -20.09 3.94 5.40
CA LEU A 132 -20.72 4.00 6.73
C LEU A 132 -20.42 5.34 7.42
N VAL A 133 -19.18 5.78 7.39
CA VAL A 133 -18.79 7.08 7.96
C VAL A 133 -19.51 8.22 7.27
N GLU A 134 -19.56 8.24 5.92
CA GLU A 134 -20.21 9.32 5.18
C GLU A 134 -21.74 9.37 5.39
N ASN A 135 -22.36 8.24 5.73
CA ASN A 135 -23.76 8.16 6.15
C ASN A 135 -23.97 8.37 7.66
N ASN A 136 -22.94 8.77 8.41
CA ASN A 136 -22.96 9.00 9.86
C ASN A 136 -23.34 7.76 10.68
N LEU A 137 -23.10 6.56 10.17
CA LEU A 137 -23.25 5.27 10.87
C LEU A 137 -21.94 4.95 11.60
N LEU A 138 -21.64 5.76 12.63
CA LEU A 138 -20.31 5.79 13.22
C LEU A 138 -19.98 4.53 14.04
N ASP A 139 -20.96 3.96 14.73
CA ASP A 139 -20.76 2.74 15.54
C ASP A 139 -20.51 1.52 14.66
N GLU A 140 -21.24 1.41 13.56
CA GLU A 140 -21.03 0.35 12.56
C GLU A 140 -19.66 0.51 11.88
N ALA A 141 -19.24 1.73 11.57
CA ALA A 141 -17.93 2.02 11.01
C ALA A 141 -16.80 1.62 11.98
N LYS A 142 -16.92 1.95 13.26
CA LYS A 142 -15.98 1.52 14.30
C LYS A 142 -15.90 -0.01 14.40
N ALA A 143 -17.03 -0.68 14.49
CA ALA A 143 -17.07 -2.15 14.56
C ALA A 143 -16.43 -2.81 13.32
N ALA A 144 -16.58 -2.21 12.14
CA ALA A 144 -15.97 -2.70 10.93
C ALA A 144 -14.46 -2.44 10.87
N LEU A 145 -13.98 -1.28 11.35
CA LEU A 145 -12.56 -0.99 11.51
C LEU A 145 -11.89 -1.93 12.53
N GLU A 146 -12.52 -2.16 13.68
CA GLU A 146 -12.02 -3.10 14.69
C GLU A 146 -11.91 -4.52 14.12
N TYR A 147 -12.90 -4.96 13.35
CA TYR A 147 -12.83 -6.26 12.67
C TYR A 147 -11.62 -6.35 11.73
N LEU A 148 -11.30 -5.30 10.98
CA LEU A 148 -10.11 -5.28 10.14
C LEU A 148 -8.83 -5.29 10.98
N VAL A 149 -8.71 -4.37 11.94
CA VAL A 149 -7.42 -4.07 12.58
C VAL A 149 -7.17 -4.98 13.79
N LYS A 150 -8.16 -5.18 14.67
CA LYS A 150 -7.99 -6.09 15.82
C LYS A 150 -8.00 -7.56 15.39
N ASP A 151 -9.05 -7.95 14.65
CA ASP A 151 -9.32 -9.37 14.43
C ASP A 151 -8.50 -9.95 13.25
N ASN A 152 -8.15 -9.11 12.24
CA ASN A 152 -7.45 -9.58 11.05
C ASN A 152 -6.05 -8.99 10.85
N ARG A 153 -5.59 -8.10 11.73
CA ARG A 153 -4.23 -7.55 11.71
C ARG A 153 -3.52 -7.66 13.06
N ASP A 154 -4.14 -8.40 14.00
CA ASP A 154 -3.61 -8.75 15.33
C ASP A 154 -3.26 -7.53 16.21
N ASP A 155 -3.85 -6.36 15.96
CA ASP A 155 -3.62 -5.17 16.78
C ASP A 155 -4.65 -5.07 17.91
N ALA A 156 -4.47 -5.86 18.97
CA ALA A 156 -5.37 -5.86 20.12
C ALA A 156 -5.40 -4.50 20.84
N ALA A 157 -4.39 -3.66 20.67
CA ALA A 157 -4.30 -2.33 21.27
C ALA A 157 -5.03 -1.24 20.46
N TYR A 158 -5.52 -1.57 19.26
CA TYR A 158 -6.25 -0.61 18.44
C TYR A 158 -7.52 -0.13 19.15
N ASP A 159 -7.63 1.17 19.36
CA ASP A 159 -8.71 1.78 20.14
C ASP A 159 -9.30 2.99 19.43
N LEU A 160 -10.61 2.95 19.19
CA LEU A 160 -11.39 4.00 18.52
C LEU A 160 -12.28 4.79 19.51
N SER A 161 -12.16 4.54 20.80
CA SER A 161 -13.05 5.16 21.82
C SER A 161 -12.99 6.68 21.83
N ALA A 162 -11.80 7.24 21.55
CA ALA A 162 -11.60 8.70 21.48
C ALA A 162 -12.13 9.34 20.19
N LEU A 163 -12.44 8.55 19.16
CA LEU A 163 -12.96 9.07 17.87
C LEU A 163 -14.48 9.18 17.94
N THR A 164 -14.97 10.38 18.21
CA THR A 164 -16.41 10.62 18.45
C THR A 164 -17.10 11.36 17.30
N THR A 165 -16.35 11.90 16.33
CA THR A 165 -16.91 12.66 15.22
C THR A 165 -16.74 11.95 13.90
N GLN A 166 -17.61 12.26 12.94
CA GLN A 166 -17.54 11.78 11.57
C GLN A 166 -16.18 12.10 10.94
N GLU A 167 -15.67 13.31 11.14
CA GLU A 167 -14.38 13.73 10.56
C GLU A 167 -13.21 12.91 11.14
N GLN A 168 -13.18 12.64 12.44
CA GLN A 168 -12.14 11.82 13.04
C GLN A 168 -12.16 10.39 12.47
N LEU A 169 -13.33 9.79 12.34
CA LEU A 169 -13.45 8.46 11.73
C LEU A 169 -13.13 8.46 10.23
N ARG A 170 -13.49 9.53 9.50
CA ARG A 170 -13.08 9.70 8.11
C ARG A 170 -11.56 9.68 7.96
N GLN A 171 -10.84 10.42 8.80
CA GLN A 171 -9.37 10.42 8.79
C GLN A 171 -8.80 9.05 9.15
N GLU A 172 -9.41 8.35 10.08
CA GLU A 172 -8.97 7.00 10.47
C GLU A 172 -9.17 6.00 9.33
N VAL A 173 -10.32 5.97 8.67
CA VAL A 173 -10.55 5.10 7.50
C VAL A 173 -9.55 5.38 6.40
N ARG A 174 -9.28 6.66 6.10
CA ARG A 174 -8.26 7.06 5.12
C ARG A 174 -6.86 6.61 5.52
N LEU A 175 -6.53 6.67 6.80
CA LEU A 175 -5.27 6.17 7.34
C LEU A 175 -5.17 4.65 7.15
N GLN A 176 -6.19 3.90 7.57
CA GLN A 176 -6.20 2.44 7.46
C GLN A 176 -6.16 1.99 5.99
N ARG A 177 -6.83 2.71 5.09
CA ARG A 177 -6.78 2.45 3.66
C ARG A 177 -5.36 2.64 3.09
N ARG A 178 -4.66 3.69 3.48
CA ARG A 178 -3.26 3.93 3.07
C ARG A 178 -2.29 2.87 3.60
N ILE A 179 -2.51 2.38 4.82
CA ILE A 179 -1.69 1.32 5.42
C ILE A 179 -1.96 -0.01 4.73
N GLU A 180 -3.22 -0.38 4.62
CA GLU A 180 -3.64 -1.69 4.10
C GLU A 180 -3.27 -1.90 2.64
N LEU A 181 -3.59 -0.91 1.81
CA LEU A 181 -3.43 -0.97 0.37
C LEU A 181 -2.12 -0.34 -0.12
N TRP A 182 -1.12 -0.24 0.77
CA TRP A 182 0.20 0.27 0.40
C TRP A 182 0.79 -0.54 -0.77
N GLY A 183 1.21 0.15 -1.82
CA GLY A 183 1.80 -0.46 -3.02
C GLY A 183 0.79 -1.08 -4.02
N GLU A 184 -0.52 -1.01 -3.76
CA GLU A 184 -1.57 -1.59 -4.59
C GLU A 184 -2.18 -0.60 -5.63
N GLY A 185 -1.57 0.57 -5.82
CA GLY A 185 -1.96 1.53 -6.85
C GLY A 185 -3.16 2.43 -6.50
N THR A 186 -3.84 2.20 -5.37
CA THR A 186 -5.07 2.92 -5.00
C THR A 186 -4.85 4.36 -4.56
N SER A 187 -3.69 4.66 -3.97
CA SER A 187 -3.44 5.95 -3.29
C SER A 187 -3.62 7.17 -4.19
N PHE A 188 -3.20 7.11 -5.46
CA PHE A 188 -3.36 8.23 -6.39
C PHE A 188 -4.83 8.60 -6.60
N PHE A 189 -5.68 7.60 -6.79
CA PHE A 189 -7.11 7.78 -6.98
C PHE A 189 -7.78 8.25 -5.70
N ASP A 190 -7.38 7.71 -4.55
CA ASP A 190 -7.88 8.11 -3.24
C ASP A 190 -7.59 9.58 -2.94
N TRP A 191 -6.34 10.05 -3.16
CA TRP A 191 -5.96 11.43 -2.96
C TRP A 191 -6.79 12.38 -3.84
N LYS A 192 -7.01 12.02 -5.11
CA LYS A 192 -7.87 12.81 -6.02
C LYS A 192 -9.31 12.90 -5.54
N ARG A 193 -9.95 11.75 -5.23
CA ARG A 193 -11.36 11.74 -4.81
C ARG A 193 -11.57 12.38 -3.44
N TRP A 194 -10.58 12.31 -2.55
CA TRP A 194 -10.62 13.01 -1.26
C TRP A 194 -10.30 14.50 -1.37
N LYS A 195 -9.89 14.96 -2.53
CA LYS A 195 -9.42 16.34 -2.78
C LYS A 195 -8.35 16.75 -1.76
N THR A 196 -7.36 15.88 -1.57
CA THR A 196 -6.29 16.06 -0.60
C THR A 196 -4.97 16.22 -1.33
N GLY A 197 -4.16 17.21 -0.93
CA GLY A 197 -2.82 17.42 -1.47
C GLY A 197 -1.78 16.47 -0.87
N ILE A 198 -0.57 16.49 -1.42
CA ILE A 198 0.61 15.79 -0.91
C ILE A 198 1.60 16.82 -0.39
N ASN A 199 2.12 16.61 0.81
CA ASN A 199 3.23 17.36 1.35
C ASN A 199 4.33 16.41 1.82
N ARG A 200 5.51 16.47 1.17
CA ARG A 200 6.68 15.65 1.50
C ARG A 200 7.72 16.41 2.33
N TYR A 201 7.43 17.67 2.71
CA TYR A 201 8.29 18.48 3.59
C TYR A 201 8.05 18.21 5.08
N GLU A 202 7.08 17.37 5.44
CA GLU A 202 6.77 17.06 6.83
C GLU A 202 8.01 16.62 7.62
N VAL A 203 8.08 17.03 8.88
CA VAL A 203 9.15 16.64 9.80
C VAL A 203 9.21 15.11 9.93
N GLY A 204 10.40 14.53 9.88
CA GLY A 204 10.61 13.08 9.93
C GLY A 204 10.39 12.37 8.59
N SER A 205 10.06 13.08 7.52
CA SER A 205 9.85 12.50 6.20
C SER A 205 11.14 11.89 5.63
N ASN A 206 11.07 10.62 5.23
CA ASN A 206 12.13 9.89 4.53
C ASN A 206 12.06 10.01 3.00
N HIS A 207 11.19 10.87 2.46
CA HIS A 207 11.18 11.13 1.02
C HIS A 207 12.45 11.86 0.57
N LEU A 208 13.13 11.32 -0.46
CA LEU A 208 14.30 11.95 -1.07
C LEU A 208 13.91 13.22 -1.81
N LEU A 209 12.86 13.15 -2.63
CA LEU A 209 12.32 14.31 -3.32
C LEU A 209 11.28 15.01 -2.45
N LYS A 210 11.61 16.22 -2.01
CA LYS A 210 10.69 17.09 -1.28
C LYS A 210 9.83 17.84 -2.27
N VAL A 211 8.53 17.61 -2.21
CA VAL A 211 7.53 18.25 -3.09
C VAL A 211 6.24 18.46 -2.31
N GLU A 212 5.54 19.51 -2.67
CA GLU A 212 4.18 19.78 -2.28
C GLU A 212 3.32 19.88 -3.54
N VAL A 213 2.20 19.14 -3.54
CA VAL A 213 1.20 19.19 -4.62
C VAL A 213 -0.13 19.50 -3.95
N PRO A 214 -0.69 20.70 -4.17
CA PRO A 214 -1.99 21.09 -3.62
C PRO A 214 -3.10 20.12 -4.09
N ALA A 215 -4.19 20.08 -3.32
CA ALA A 215 -5.42 19.44 -3.77
C ALA A 215 -5.89 20.07 -5.09
N GLU A 216 -6.47 19.26 -5.97
CA GLU A 216 -7.03 19.71 -7.26
C GLU A 216 -6.03 20.43 -8.19
N SER A 217 -4.72 20.30 -7.94
CA SER A 217 -3.67 20.81 -8.84
C SER A 217 -3.72 20.05 -10.19
N GLU A 218 -3.36 20.74 -11.26
CA GLU A 218 -3.17 20.15 -12.60
C GLU A 218 -2.17 18.99 -12.60
N LYS A 219 -1.21 19.01 -11.68
CA LYS A 219 -0.25 17.90 -11.48
C LYS A 219 -0.88 16.55 -11.11
N TRP A 220 -2.18 16.51 -10.80
CA TRP A 220 -2.96 15.29 -10.63
C TRP A 220 -3.49 14.71 -11.95
N ILE A 221 -3.23 15.38 -13.08
CA ILE A 221 -3.64 14.95 -14.41
C ILE A 221 -2.38 14.56 -15.18
N TYR A 222 -2.35 13.35 -15.74
CA TYR A 222 -1.28 12.96 -16.61
C TYR A 222 -1.34 13.74 -17.91
N GLN A 223 -0.19 14.22 -18.38
CA GLN A 223 -0.09 14.86 -19.68
C GLN A 223 -0.40 13.86 -20.80
N ILE A 224 -1.01 14.36 -21.87
CA ILE A 224 -1.21 13.57 -23.09
C ILE A 224 0.19 13.20 -23.65
N PRO A 225 0.42 11.93 -24.02
CA PRO A 225 1.71 11.50 -24.53
C PRO A 225 2.19 12.36 -25.71
N LYS A 226 3.46 12.72 -25.72
CA LYS A 226 4.05 13.58 -26.75
C LYS A 226 3.82 13.05 -28.16
N ALA A 227 3.90 11.72 -28.36
CA ALA A 227 3.65 11.10 -29.66
C ALA A 227 2.24 11.34 -30.19
N GLU A 228 1.23 11.37 -29.30
CA GLU A 228 -0.16 11.69 -29.65
C GLU A 228 -0.29 13.17 -30.03
N MET A 229 0.35 14.06 -29.28
CA MET A 229 0.36 15.49 -29.56
C MET A 229 1.01 15.80 -30.93
N GLU A 230 2.05 15.06 -31.29
CA GLU A 230 2.78 15.26 -32.58
C GLU A 230 2.03 14.67 -33.78
N SER A 231 1.25 13.61 -33.57
CA SER A 231 0.52 12.92 -34.66
C SER A 231 -0.89 13.47 -34.89
N ASN A 232 -1.47 14.16 -33.90
CA ASN A 232 -2.86 14.65 -33.99
C ASN A 232 -2.90 16.19 -33.84
N PRO A 233 -2.97 16.93 -34.99
CA PRO A 233 -2.94 18.40 -34.94
C PRO A 233 -4.18 19.05 -34.30
N ASN A 234 -5.22 18.27 -34.03
CA ASN A 234 -6.41 18.74 -33.30
C ASN A 234 -6.33 18.53 -31.78
N MET A 235 -5.27 17.88 -31.30
CA MET A 235 -5.07 17.63 -29.87
C MET A 235 -4.55 18.87 -29.18
N ILE A 236 -5.14 19.19 -28.03
CA ILE A 236 -4.69 20.28 -27.14
C ILE A 236 -4.20 19.63 -25.86
N GLN A 237 -2.96 19.94 -25.46
CA GLN A 237 -2.40 19.44 -24.20
C GLN A 237 -3.19 19.96 -23.01
N ASN A 238 -3.46 19.09 -22.06
CA ASN A 238 -3.94 19.49 -20.76
C ASN A 238 -2.79 20.18 -19.99
N GLU A 239 -3.06 21.32 -19.39
CA GLU A 239 -2.10 22.14 -18.64
C GLU A 239 -1.74 21.55 -17.30
#